data_e50b1867ea1d9bd60509e04b9f2a3f22
#
_entry.id   e50b1867ea1d9bd60509e04b9f2a3f22
#
_cell.length_a   1.000
_cell.length_b   1.000
_cell.length_c   1.000
_cell.angle_alpha   90.00
_cell.angle_beta   90.00
_cell.angle_gamma   90.00
#
_symmetry.space_group_name_H-M   'P 1'
#
loop_
_entity.id
_entity.type
_entity.pdbx_description
1 polymer ?
#
loop_
_entity_poly.entity_id
_entity_poly.type
_entity_poly.pdbx_seq_one_letter_code
_entity_poly.pdbx_strand_id
1 'polypeptide(L)'
;MMQEVWHEFMGDAIEDSDPYLWCYKLHFYMTDQYIYNYAYTIGYLMSQGLCREQMKRGADFPKFYREFLRDTGRMTVDELIAKHMGLDATKPDFWNQCLDQACSHIAEFKKLVNK
;
A
#
# COMPACT_ATOMS: atom_id res chain seq x y z
N MET A 1 14.46 1.58 -21.96
CA MET A 1 13.31 0.96 -21.25
C MET A 1 13.51 0.92 -19.75
N MET A 2 14.40 0.11 -19.13
CA MET A 2 14.51 0.07 -17.65
C MET A 2 15.04 1.38 -17.05
N GLN A 3 16.03 2.01 -17.66
CA GLN A 3 16.53 3.32 -17.24
C GLN A 3 15.49 4.43 -17.39
N GLU A 4 14.71 4.42 -18.45
CA GLU A 4 13.62 5.39 -18.67
C GLU A 4 12.56 5.27 -17.56
N VAL A 5 12.13 4.03 -17.25
CA VAL A 5 11.21 3.76 -16.15
C VAL A 5 11.82 4.19 -14.81
N TRP A 6 13.11 3.95 -14.59
CA TRP A 6 13.81 4.40 -13.39
C TRP A 6 13.73 5.92 -13.21
N HIS A 7 14.07 6.67 -14.28
CA HIS A 7 14.00 8.13 -14.24
C HIS A 7 12.57 8.66 -14.09
N GLU A 8 11.59 7.98 -14.69
CA GLU A 8 10.18 8.36 -14.54
C GLU A 8 9.70 8.28 -13.08
N PHE A 9 10.11 7.23 -12.34
CA PHE A 9 9.65 7.01 -10.96
C PHE A 9 10.56 7.64 -9.91
N MET A 10 11.86 7.66 -10.11
CA MET A 10 12.84 8.14 -9.13
C MET A 10 13.25 9.60 -9.36
N GLY A 11 13.01 10.13 -10.57
CA GLY A 11 13.45 11.49 -10.93
C GLY A 11 14.95 11.65 -10.68
N ASP A 12 15.31 12.78 -10.09
CA ASP A 12 16.69 13.11 -9.72
C ASP A 12 17.04 12.73 -8.26
N ALA A 13 16.16 11.95 -7.59
CA ALA A 13 16.38 11.56 -6.20
C ALA A 13 17.51 10.54 -6.02
N ILE A 14 17.86 9.82 -7.09
CA ILE A 14 18.90 8.77 -7.10
C ILE A 14 19.78 8.99 -8.33
N GLU A 15 21.07 9.19 -8.10
CA GLU A 15 22.03 9.48 -9.18
C GLU A 15 22.27 8.29 -10.10
N ASP A 16 22.37 7.09 -9.52
CA ASP A 16 22.67 5.86 -10.27
C ASP A 16 21.41 5.00 -10.49
N SER A 17 21.13 4.68 -11.74
CA SER A 17 20.09 3.72 -12.12
C SER A 17 20.63 2.31 -12.20
N ASP A 18 19.86 1.32 -11.73
CA ASP A 18 20.16 -0.09 -11.94
C ASP A 18 19.38 -0.64 -13.15
N PRO A 19 20.03 -0.73 -14.34
CA PRO A 19 19.37 -1.21 -15.55
C PRO A 19 19.03 -2.70 -15.50
N TYR A 20 19.60 -3.44 -14.52
CA TYR A 20 19.47 -4.88 -14.36
C TYR A 20 18.61 -5.28 -13.17
N LEU A 21 17.92 -4.33 -12.53
CA LEU A 21 17.05 -4.59 -11.37
C LEU A 21 16.10 -5.76 -11.58
N TRP A 22 15.53 -5.89 -12.77
CA TRP A 22 14.63 -6.97 -13.14
C TRP A 22 15.29 -8.35 -13.16
N CYS A 23 16.61 -8.46 -13.43
CA CYS A 23 17.31 -9.72 -13.57
C CYS A 23 17.41 -10.52 -12.27
N TYR A 24 17.44 -9.87 -11.12
CA TYR A 24 17.61 -10.55 -9.83
C TYR A 24 16.36 -10.48 -8.94
N LYS A 25 15.27 -9.92 -9.42
CA LYS A 25 13.99 -9.93 -8.69
C LYS A 25 13.28 -11.27 -8.88
N LEU A 26 13.31 -12.11 -7.86
CA LEU A 26 12.70 -13.44 -7.85
C LEU A 26 11.25 -13.44 -8.37
N HIS A 27 10.48 -12.42 -8.06
CA HIS A 27 9.07 -12.29 -8.44
C HIS A 27 8.80 -12.35 -9.96
N PHE A 28 9.81 -12.04 -10.80
CA PHE A 28 9.67 -12.17 -12.26
C PHE A 28 9.91 -13.61 -12.76
N TYR A 29 10.46 -14.49 -11.92
CA TYR A 29 10.86 -15.85 -12.30
C TYR A 29 10.05 -16.94 -11.59
N MET A 30 9.09 -16.57 -10.75
CA MET A 30 8.21 -17.53 -10.10
C MET A 30 7.20 -18.06 -11.11
N THR A 31 7.36 -19.30 -11.53
CA THR A 31 6.52 -19.92 -12.58
C THR A 31 5.06 -20.15 -12.14
N ASP A 32 4.84 -20.32 -10.84
CA ASP A 32 3.51 -20.59 -10.28
C ASP A 32 2.75 -19.31 -9.89
N GLN A 33 3.45 -18.18 -9.79
CA GLN A 33 2.89 -16.89 -9.37
C GLN A 33 3.51 -15.76 -10.19
N TYR A 34 3.02 -15.56 -11.39
CA TYR A 34 3.53 -14.53 -12.31
C TYR A 34 3.46 -13.12 -11.71
N ILE A 35 4.59 -12.42 -11.72
CA ILE A 35 4.71 -11.00 -11.33
C ILE A 35 4.03 -10.71 -9.97
N TYR A 36 4.29 -11.53 -8.97
CA TYR A 36 3.63 -11.52 -7.66
C TYR A 36 3.85 -10.23 -6.83
N ASN A 37 4.62 -9.28 -7.29
CA ASN A 37 5.04 -8.13 -6.48
C ASN A 37 3.90 -7.17 -6.10
N TYR A 38 2.79 -7.15 -6.83
CA TYR A 38 1.63 -6.28 -6.58
C TYR A 38 0.99 -6.50 -5.19
N ALA A 39 1.05 -7.72 -4.66
CA ALA A 39 0.46 -8.07 -3.38
C ALA A 39 1.06 -7.28 -2.20
N TYR A 40 2.34 -6.92 -2.28
CA TYR A 40 3.00 -6.12 -1.25
C TYR A 40 2.48 -4.68 -1.21
N THR A 41 2.25 -4.09 -2.38
CA THR A 41 1.68 -2.74 -2.48
C THR A 41 0.26 -2.71 -1.95
N ILE A 42 -0.58 -3.69 -2.34
CA ILE A 42 -1.95 -3.83 -1.84
C ILE A 42 -1.95 -3.99 -0.32
N GLY A 43 -1.13 -4.91 0.22
CA GLY A 43 -1.02 -5.15 1.66
C GLY A 43 -0.56 -3.91 2.43
N TYR A 44 0.42 -3.18 1.90
CA TYR A 44 0.87 -1.92 2.49
C TYR A 44 -0.24 -0.87 2.53
N LEU A 45 -0.92 -0.63 1.42
CA LEU A 45 -2.02 0.34 1.35
C LEU A 45 -3.19 -0.05 2.26
N MET A 46 -3.55 -1.33 2.33
CA MET A 46 -4.56 -1.82 3.27
C MET A 46 -4.15 -1.55 4.72
N SER A 47 -2.88 -1.72 5.08
CA SER A 47 -2.41 -1.39 6.43
C SER A 47 -2.57 0.09 6.75
N GLN A 48 -2.36 0.99 5.77
CA GLN A 48 -2.62 2.42 5.93
C GLN A 48 -4.12 2.71 6.12
N GLY A 49 -4.98 2.00 5.41
CA GLY A 49 -6.44 2.05 5.62
C GLY A 49 -6.83 1.64 7.05
N LEU A 50 -6.22 0.58 7.58
CA LEU A 50 -6.44 0.13 8.96
C LEU A 50 -5.92 1.14 9.98
N CYS A 51 -4.78 1.81 9.74
CA CYS A 51 -4.30 2.91 10.58
C CYS A 51 -5.32 4.06 10.66
N ARG A 52 -5.95 4.40 9.55
CA ARG A 52 -7.03 5.41 9.54
C ARG A 52 -8.25 4.96 10.35
N GLU A 53 -8.65 3.69 10.21
CA GLU A 53 -9.74 3.14 11.02
C GLU A 53 -9.39 3.14 12.51
N GLN A 54 -8.15 2.92 12.88
CA GLN A 54 -7.68 3.05 14.26
C GLN A 54 -7.86 4.48 14.79
N MET A 55 -7.46 5.47 14.01
CA MET A 55 -7.61 6.89 14.39
C MET A 55 -9.08 7.29 14.54
N LYS A 56 -9.97 6.77 13.67
CA LYS A 56 -11.41 7.05 13.74
C LYS A 56 -12.10 6.38 14.91
N ARG A 57 -11.76 5.14 15.22
CA ARG A 57 -12.47 4.28 16.18
C ARG A 57 -11.92 4.37 17.61
N GLY A 58 -10.68 4.80 17.77
CA GLY A 58 -10.05 4.91 19.09
C GLY A 58 -10.16 3.61 19.89
N ALA A 59 -10.80 3.66 21.04
CA ALA A 59 -10.94 2.50 21.93
C ALA A 59 -11.73 1.31 21.34
N ASP A 60 -12.56 1.54 20.33
CA ASP A 60 -13.35 0.48 19.69
C ASP A 60 -12.57 -0.27 18.60
N PHE A 61 -11.41 0.25 18.21
CA PHE A 61 -10.58 -0.35 17.16
C PHE A 61 -10.18 -1.82 17.44
N PRO A 62 -9.77 -2.24 18.65
CA PRO A 62 -9.40 -3.64 18.90
C PRO A 62 -10.53 -4.64 18.64
N LYS A 63 -11.78 -4.25 18.90
CA LYS A 63 -12.95 -5.08 18.60
C LYS A 63 -13.14 -5.20 17.09
N PHE A 64 -13.15 -4.06 16.40
CA PHE A 64 -13.23 -4.00 14.94
C PHE A 64 -12.12 -4.82 14.28
N TYR A 65 -10.87 -4.66 14.71
CA TYR A 65 -9.72 -5.33 14.11
C TYR A 65 -9.77 -6.86 14.26
N ARG A 66 -10.23 -7.36 15.41
CA ARG A 66 -10.46 -8.80 15.59
C ARG A 66 -11.52 -9.36 14.64
N GLU A 67 -12.61 -8.63 14.42
CA GLU A 67 -13.66 -9.04 13.49
C GLU A 67 -13.15 -9.00 12.04
N PHE A 68 -12.41 -7.97 11.68
CA PHE A 68 -11.76 -7.85 10.38
C PHE A 68 -10.80 -9.03 10.12
N LEU A 69 -9.92 -9.35 11.07
CA LEU A 69 -8.98 -10.47 10.94
C LEU A 69 -9.69 -11.83 10.88
N ARG A 70 -10.78 -11.99 11.60
CA ARG A 70 -11.58 -13.24 11.57
C ARG A 70 -12.15 -13.52 10.19
N ASP A 71 -12.45 -12.50 9.43
CA ASP A 71 -12.99 -12.60 8.08
C ASP A 71 -11.91 -12.63 6.98
N THR A 72 -10.68 -12.28 7.32
CA THR A 72 -9.53 -12.37 6.39
C THR A 72 -9.33 -13.82 5.93
N GLY A 73 -9.24 -14.01 4.61
CA GLY A 73 -9.14 -15.34 3.98
C GLY A 73 -10.47 -16.08 3.81
N ARG A 74 -11.59 -15.51 4.28
CA ARG A 74 -12.95 -16.09 4.12
C ARG A 74 -13.76 -15.40 3.03
N MET A 75 -13.31 -14.25 2.57
CA MET A 75 -13.93 -13.44 1.52
C MET A 75 -12.86 -12.72 0.73
N THR A 76 -13.24 -12.11 -0.38
CA THR A 76 -12.33 -11.29 -1.20
C THR A 76 -11.98 -9.97 -0.51
N VAL A 77 -10.94 -9.30 -0.99
CA VAL A 77 -10.47 -8.02 -0.40
C VAL A 77 -11.53 -6.94 -0.49
N ASP A 78 -12.22 -6.86 -1.62
CA ASP A 78 -13.29 -5.89 -1.84
C ASP A 78 -14.51 -6.15 -0.94
N GLU A 79 -14.92 -7.40 -0.76
CA GLU A 79 -15.98 -7.79 0.19
C GLU A 79 -15.59 -7.46 1.64
N LEU A 80 -14.33 -7.71 2.02
CA LEU A 80 -13.81 -7.43 3.34
C LEU A 80 -13.85 -5.92 3.66
N ILE A 81 -13.38 -5.10 2.71
CA ILE A 81 -13.39 -3.64 2.82
C ILE A 81 -14.83 -3.10 2.86
N ALA A 82 -15.69 -3.59 1.97
CA ALA A 82 -17.09 -3.18 1.95
C ALA A 82 -17.80 -3.50 3.27
N LYS A 83 -17.61 -4.71 3.78
CA LYS A 83 -18.25 -5.18 5.01
C LYS A 83 -17.81 -4.40 6.24
N HIS A 84 -16.51 -4.20 6.41
CA HIS A 84 -15.96 -3.67 7.66
C HIS A 84 -15.73 -2.16 7.66
N MET A 85 -15.47 -1.58 6.48
CA MET A 85 -15.16 -0.16 6.35
C MET A 85 -16.27 0.63 5.63
N GLY A 86 -17.21 -0.07 4.96
CA GLY A 86 -18.27 0.57 4.19
C GLY A 86 -17.77 1.29 2.94
N LEU A 87 -16.61 0.89 2.42
CA LEU A 87 -15.93 1.49 1.27
C LEU A 87 -15.88 0.50 0.11
N ASP A 88 -15.72 1.01 -1.10
CA ASP A 88 -15.66 0.24 -2.34
C ASP A 88 -14.20 0.20 -2.84
N ALA A 89 -13.55 -0.96 -2.66
CA ALA A 89 -12.17 -1.16 -3.08
C ALA A 89 -11.97 -1.26 -4.60
N THR A 90 -13.06 -1.35 -5.37
CA THR A 90 -12.99 -1.32 -6.84
C THR A 90 -12.84 0.12 -7.37
N LYS A 91 -13.04 1.10 -6.50
CA LYS A 91 -12.93 2.52 -6.82
C LYS A 91 -11.64 3.15 -6.28
N PRO A 92 -11.16 4.22 -6.93
CA PRO A 92 -9.95 4.93 -6.50
C PRO A 92 -10.04 5.52 -5.09
N ASP A 93 -11.23 5.89 -4.63
CA ASP A 93 -11.43 6.65 -3.38
C ASP A 93 -10.84 5.96 -2.14
N PHE A 94 -11.02 4.65 -2.01
CA PHE A 94 -10.42 3.89 -0.92
C PHE A 94 -8.89 3.95 -0.98
N TRP A 95 -8.32 3.69 -2.15
CA TRP A 95 -6.86 3.66 -2.35
C TRP A 95 -6.22 5.04 -2.20
N ASN A 96 -6.87 6.09 -2.71
CA ASN A 96 -6.41 7.47 -2.52
C ASN A 96 -6.36 7.83 -1.03
N GLN A 97 -7.36 7.44 -0.26
CA GLN A 97 -7.35 7.65 1.18
C GLN A 97 -6.20 6.89 1.88
N CYS A 98 -5.85 5.70 1.43
CA CYS A 98 -4.70 4.95 1.95
C CYS A 98 -3.37 5.63 1.57
N LEU A 99 -3.26 6.14 0.35
CA LEU A 99 -2.11 6.92 -0.13
C LEU A 99 -1.93 8.22 0.66
N ASP A 100 -3.00 8.96 0.91
CA ASP A 100 -2.96 10.18 1.73
C ASP A 100 -2.41 9.89 3.13
N GLN A 101 -2.81 8.76 3.73
CA GLN A 101 -2.27 8.33 5.02
C GLN A 101 -0.77 8.00 4.92
N ALA A 102 -0.35 7.26 3.90
CA ALA A 102 1.06 6.93 3.67
C ALA A 102 1.90 8.19 3.46
N CYS A 103 1.39 9.18 2.71
CA CYS A 103 2.06 10.44 2.40
C CYS A 103 2.04 11.44 3.56
N SER A 104 1.23 11.25 4.60
CA SER A 104 1.14 12.17 5.73
C SER A 104 2.49 12.38 6.42
N HIS A 105 3.30 11.34 6.53
CA HIS A 105 4.64 11.39 7.12
C HIS A 105 5.63 12.24 6.30
N ILE A 106 5.43 12.34 4.99
CA ILE A 106 6.26 13.20 4.12
C ILE A 106 6.06 14.66 4.47
N ALA A 107 4.81 15.07 4.70
CA ALA A 107 4.50 16.44 5.08
C ALA A 107 5.09 16.81 6.47
N GLU A 108 5.07 15.86 7.40
CA GLU A 108 5.69 16.02 8.72
C GLU A 108 7.21 16.11 8.61
N PHE A 109 7.84 15.20 7.86
CA PHE A 109 9.28 15.24 7.61
C PHE A 109 9.72 16.59 7.02
N LYS A 110 9.02 17.08 5.99
CA LYS A 110 9.33 18.38 5.37
C LYS A 110 9.27 19.53 6.37
N LYS A 111 8.35 19.53 7.32
CA LYS A 111 8.26 20.54 8.38
C LYS A 111 9.44 20.47 9.36
N LEU A 112 9.99 19.29 9.59
CA LEU A 112 11.11 19.09 10.50
C LEU A 112 12.45 19.48 9.87
N VAL A 113 12.62 19.25 8.58
CA VAL A 113 13.88 19.49 7.85
C VAL A 113 14.01 20.98 7.42
N ASN A 114 12.89 21.65 7.14
CA ASN A 114 12.87 23.05 6.70
C ASN A 114 12.82 24.05 7.87
N LYS A 115 13.28 23.66 9.04
CA LYS A 115 13.57 24.55 10.16
C LYS A 115 15.03 24.97 10.07
#